data_ce952b2ee2e28149312acf392ef4e242
#
_entry.id   ce952b2ee2e28149312acf392ef4e242
#
_cell.length_a   1.000
_cell.length_b   1.000
_cell.length_c   1.000
_cell.angle_alpha   90.00
_cell.angle_beta   90.00
_cell.angle_gamma   90.00
#
_symmetry.space_group_name_H-M   'P 1'
#
loop_
_entity.id
_entity.type
_entity.pdbx_description
1 polymer ?
#
loop_
_entity_poly.entity_id
_entity_poly.type
_entity_poly.pdbx_seq_one_letter_code
_entity_poly.pdbx_strand_id
1 'polypeptide(L)'
;VAGLAAGVNSLARLGRAGRGGHRLGPGDPGAFGETVSVVVPARDEAGRVGACVAALLAQDAAVAEVVVVDDGSADGTATEAARTGARVEAAPAPRPGVAGKAAACAHGARVATAGRWLAFVDADVVLAPEALSRLLAACLAAGAAAGSPLARQATRTWWEELLLPDLGLAVAERLDLDAVADPGRPAAFLSGQCLLVRRDAYDGVGGFEAVAGSLVEDVALAGRLKAAGHRLEVRLAPGLAAVRMYGRFGDLWEGLAKNLAEVWGAGTAPLAWQAARTAAGWAPWLALAARPGPPARRVALAGGLLQLTVRAGGRLVAGADPRLAVAYPLADLVLLAVYADSVRRRRTGAPLTWKGRTYADAGGRRGG
;
A
#
# COMPACT_ATOMS: atom_id res chain seq x y z
N VAL A 1 -10.91 -19.75 -20.32
CA VAL A 1 -11.45 -20.34 -19.08
C VAL A 1 -10.68 -19.80 -17.87
N ALA A 2 -9.34 -19.85 -17.86
CA ALA A 2 -8.54 -19.38 -16.73
C ALA A 2 -8.73 -17.87 -16.42
N GLY A 3 -8.80 -17.02 -17.45
CA GLY A 3 -9.04 -15.57 -17.28
C GLY A 3 -10.46 -15.25 -16.77
N LEU A 4 -11.45 -16.04 -17.16
CA LEU A 4 -12.83 -15.96 -16.65
C LEU A 4 -12.89 -16.35 -15.16
N ALA A 5 -12.22 -17.43 -14.78
CA ALA A 5 -12.16 -17.89 -13.39
C ALA A 5 -11.44 -16.87 -12.48
N ALA A 6 -10.35 -16.27 -12.96
CA ALA A 6 -9.66 -15.19 -12.25
C ALA A 6 -10.57 -13.95 -12.08
N GLY A 7 -11.28 -13.53 -13.13
CA GLY A 7 -12.24 -12.41 -13.07
C GLY A 7 -13.40 -12.65 -12.10
N VAL A 8 -13.98 -13.85 -12.11
CA VAL A 8 -15.06 -14.24 -11.18
C VAL A 8 -14.56 -14.30 -9.74
N ASN A 9 -13.36 -14.84 -9.49
CA ASN A 9 -12.75 -14.84 -8.17
C ASN A 9 -12.45 -13.40 -7.68
N SER A 10 -11.98 -12.52 -8.58
CA SER A 10 -11.75 -11.11 -8.26
C SER A 10 -13.05 -10.40 -7.89
N LEU A 11 -14.13 -10.61 -8.65
CA LEU A 11 -15.47 -10.08 -8.31
C LEU A 11 -15.98 -10.61 -6.98
N ALA A 12 -15.80 -11.91 -6.70
CA ALA A 12 -16.22 -12.51 -5.44
C ALA A 12 -15.42 -11.94 -4.25
N ARG A 13 -14.10 -11.71 -4.41
CA ARG A 13 -13.26 -11.07 -3.39
C ARG A 13 -13.60 -9.59 -3.19
N LEU A 14 -13.72 -8.82 -4.29
CA LEU A 14 -14.16 -7.43 -4.24
C LEU A 14 -15.57 -7.30 -3.67
N GLY A 15 -16.48 -8.20 -4.02
CA GLY A 15 -17.84 -8.24 -3.50
C GLY A 15 -17.90 -8.58 -2.01
N ARG A 16 -17.02 -9.43 -1.48
CA ARG A 16 -16.87 -9.67 -0.04
C ARG A 16 -16.26 -8.47 0.66
N ALA A 17 -15.17 -7.94 0.12
CA ALA A 17 -14.53 -6.74 0.64
C ALA A 17 -15.49 -5.52 0.66
N GLY A 18 -16.34 -5.38 -0.38
CA GLY A 18 -17.30 -4.29 -0.48
C GLY A 18 -18.57 -4.43 0.37
N ARG A 19 -18.96 -5.67 0.75
CA ARG A 19 -20.21 -5.96 1.49
C ARG A 19 -20.09 -5.90 3.02
N GLY A 20 -19.12 -5.20 3.56
CA GLY A 20 -19.08 -4.85 4.98
C GLY A 20 -18.02 -5.58 5.82
N GLY A 21 -17.51 -6.75 5.38
CA GLY A 21 -16.52 -7.51 6.15
C GLY A 21 -15.14 -6.83 6.24
N HIS A 22 -14.73 -6.09 5.19
CA HIS A 22 -13.42 -5.45 5.12
C HIS A 22 -13.48 -3.93 4.89
N ARG A 23 -14.60 -3.27 5.18
CA ARG A 23 -14.65 -1.80 5.21
C ARG A 23 -14.60 -1.31 6.65
N LEU A 24 -13.94 -0.17 6.87
CA LEU A 24 -13.99 0.48 8.17
C LEU A 24 -15.42 0.92 8.46
N GLY A 25 -15.99 0.35 9.50
CA GLY A 25 -17.28 0.73 10.04
C GLY A 25 -17.19 2.01 10.89
N PRO A 26 -18.32 2.46 11.50
CA PRO A 26 -18.29 3.51 12.50
C PRO A 26 -17.37 3.13 13.66
N GLY A 27 -16.55 4.07 14.11
CA GLY A 27 -15.76 3.95 15.34
C GLY A 27 -16.46 4.68 16.48
N ASP A 28 -16.17 4.28 17.69
CA ASP A 28 -16.52 5.05 18.89
C ASP A 28 -15.23 5.61 19.50
N PRO A 29 -14.90 6.88 19.24
CA PRO A 29 -13.64 7.48 19.66
C PRO A 29 -13.50 7.60 21.18
N GLY A 30 -14.60 7.48 21.95
CA GLY A 30 -14.59 7.63 23.40
C GLY A 30 -14.47 6.34 24.20
N ALA A 31 -14.63 5.16 23.56
CA ALA A 31 -14.89 3.90 24.26
C ALA A 31 -13.66 3.16 24.77
N PHE A 32 -12.44 3.51 24.33
CA PHE A 32 -11.35 2.53 24.41
C PHE A 32 -10.28 2.82 25.46
N GLY A 33 -10.18 4.03 26.00
CA GLY A 33 -9.09 4.40 26.92
C GLY A 33 -7.69 4.18 26.32
N GLU A 34 -7.62 3.95 25.01
CA GLU A 34 -6.39 3.68 24.26
C GLU A 34 -5.82 4.98 23.71
N THR A 35 -4.50 5.12 23.80
CA THR A 35 -3.78 6.29 23.29
C THR A 35 -2.88 5.91 22.13
N VAL A 36 -2.73 6.81 21.16
CA VAL A 36 -1.94 6.60 19.95
C VAL A 36 -0.83 7.63 19.87
N SER A 37 0.42 7.19 19.78
CA SER A 37 1.55 8.02 19.33
C SER A 37 1.69 7.89 17.82
N VAL A 38 1.70 9.03 17.12
CA VAL A 38 1.82 9.05 15.66
C VAL A 38 3.25 9.40 15.26
N VAL A 39 3.84 8.61 14.39
CA VAL A 39 5.17 8.80 13.79
C VAL A 39 5.01 9.05 12.30
N VAL A 40 5.54 10.17 11.82
CA VAL A 40 5.54 10.54 10.40
C VAL A 40 6.97 10.59 9.89
N PRO A 41 7.48 9.55 9.22
CA PRO A 41 8.77 9.61 8.55
C PRO A 41 8.67 10.56 7.35
N ALA A 42 9.54 11.55 7.26
CA ALA A 42 9.50 12.55 6.20
C ALA A 42 10.88 12.75 5.56
N ARG A 43 10.91 12.85 4.23
CA ARG A 43 12.08 13.25 3.46
C ARG A 43 11.65 13.94 2.17
N ASP A 44 12.02 15.20 2.03
CA ASP A 44 11.68 16.04 0.86
C ASP A 44 10.16 15.99 0.56
N GLU A 45 9.35 16.38 1.57
CA GLU A 45 7.89 16.39 1.55
C GLU A 45 7.29 17.79 1.76
N ALA A 46 8.07 18.84 1.52
CA ALA A 46 7.53 20.19 1.57
C ALA A 46 6.32 20.35 0.63
N GLY A 47 5.29 21.04 1.12
CA GLY A 47 4.00 21.17 0.46
C GLY A 47 3.03 20.00 0.65
N ARG A 48 3.42 18.95 1.41
CA ARG A 48 2.55 17.80 1.73
C ARG A 48 2.48 17.53 3.22
N VAL A 49 3.63 17.57 3.91
CA VAL A 49 3.73 17.23 5.33
C VAL A 49 2.82 18.07 6.21
N GLY A 50 2.60 19.35 5.89
CA GLY A 50 1.70 20.23 6.62
C GLY A 50 0.24 19.73 6.61
N ALA A 51 -0.27 19.30 5.45
CA ALA A 51 -1.62 18.75 5.34
C ALA A 51 -1.75 17.41 6.09
N CYS A 52 -0.73 16.57 6.05
CA CYS A 52 -0.67 15.32 6.81
C CYS A 52 -0.74 15.60 8.32
N VAL A 53 0.15 16.45 8.84
CA VAL A 53 0.20 16.82 10.28
C VAL A 53 -1.12 17.44 10.74
N ALA A 54 -1.68 18.38 9.97
CA ALA A 54 -2.96 19.01 10.31
C ALA A 54 -4.10 17.96 10.42
N ALA A 55 -4.14 17.00 9.49
CA ALA A 55 -5.13 15.91 9.52
C ALA A 55 -4.93 14.97 10.71
N LEU A 56 -3.68 14.74 11.14
CA LEU A 56 -3.35 13.92 12.31
C LEU A 56 -3.71 14.61 13.63
N LEU A 57 -3.49 15.90 13.73
CA LEU A 57 -3.88 16.70 14.91
C LEU A 57 -5.41 16.88 15.01
N ALA A 58 -6.14 16.70 13.91
CA ALA A 58 -7.60 16.78 13.86
C ALA A 58 -8.29 15.42 14.04
N GLN A 59 -7.56 14.36 14.40
CA GLN A 59 -8.18 13.06 14.65
C GLN A 59 -9.07 13.08 15.90
N ASP A 60 -10.21 12.39 15.83
CA ASP A 60 -11.11 12.16 16.96
C ASP A 60 -10.63 11.06 17.93
N ALA A 61 -9.67 10.26 17.52
CA ALA A 61 -8.97 9.31 18.39
C ALA A 61 -8.10 10.04 19.42
N ALA A 62 -7.81 9.37 20.54
CA ALA A 62 -6.88 9.88 21.55
C ALA A 62 -5.43 9.86 21.05
N VAL A 63 -5.11 10.79 20.15
CA VAL A 63 -3.74 11.03 19.68
C VAL A 63 -2.97 11.75 20.78
N ALA A 64 -2.02 11.06 21.40
CA ALA A 64 -1.24 11.58 22.52
C ALA A 64 -0.11 12.50 22.05
N GLU A 65 0.44 12.24 20.87
CA GLU A 65 1.51 13.03 20.26
C GLU A 65 1.60 12.76 18.74
N VAL A 66 2.13 13.75 18.01
CA VAL A 66 2.50 13.61 16.59
C VAL A 66 3.98 13.98 16.47
N VAL A 67 4.80 13.00 16.06
CA VAL A 67 6.24 13.15 15.90
C VAL A 67 6.58 13.00 14.41
N VAL A 68 7.06 14.07 13.80
CA VAL A 68 7.62 14.03 12.45
C VAL A 68 9.11 13.75 12.56
N VAL A 69 9.56 12.69 11.89
CA VAL A 69 10.98 12.32 11.87
C VAL A 69 11.56 12.69 10.51
N ASP A 70 12.33 13.78 10.50
CA ASP A 70 12.98 14.30 9.31
C ASP A 70 14.24 13.49 8.97
N ASP A 71 14.22 12.79 7.83
CA ASP A 71 15.33 11.97 7.35
C ASP A 71 16.29 12.75 6.45
N GLY A 72 16.70 13.94 6.91
CA GLY A 72 17.65 14.80 6.24
C GLY A 72 17.08 15.46 4.97
N SER A 73 15.91 16.08 5.08
CA SER A 73 15.31 16.84 3.99
C SER A 73 16.14 18.07 3.64
N ALA A 74 16.19 18.40 2.33
CA ALA A 74 16.86 19.58 1.81
C ALA A 74 15.89 20.71 1.43
N ASP A 75 14.57 20.51 1.60
CA ASP A 75 13.53 21.42 1.08
C ASP A 75 12.79 22.14 2.23
N GLY A 76 12.29 22.33 2.96
CA GLY A 76 11.52 23.02 4.02
C GLY A 76 10.60 22.11 4.82
N THR A 77 10.69 20.80 4.61
CA THR A 77 9.83 19.79 5.25
C THR A 77 9.77 19.96 6.78
N ALA A 78 10.92 19.98 7.46
CA ALA A 78 10.98 20.11 8.92
C ALA A 78 10.33 21.40 9.42
N THR A 79 10.58 22.52 8.73
CA THR A 79 10.01 23.84 9.08
C THR A 79 8.49 23.84 8.90
N GLU A 80 7.98 23.25 7.82
CA GLU A 80 6.53 23.14 7.56
C GLU A 80 5.84 22.30 8.63
N ALA A 81 6.41 21.14 8.97
CA ALA A 81 5.89 20.26 10.01
C ALA A 81 5.83 20.95 11.38
N ALA A 82 6.90 21.63 11.78
CA ALA A 82 6.94 22.36 13.05
C ALA A 82 5.91 23.49 13.10
N ARG A 83 5.75 24.25 12.01
CA ARG A 83 4.73 25.32 11.94
C ARG A 83 3.30 24.79 12.06
N THR A 84 3.05 23.55 11.67
CA THR A 84 1.73 22.92 11.79
C THR A 84 1.45 22.37 13.19
N GLY A 85 2.46 22.34 14.07
CA GLY A 85 2.32 21.96 15.49
C GLY A 85 2.82 20.55 15.82
N ALA A 86 3.50 19.85 14.89
CA ALA A 86 4.15 18.58 15.20
C ALA A 86 5.45 18.78 15.99
N ARG A 87 5.78 17.82 16.84
CA ARG A 87 7.14 17.67 17.34
C ARG A 87 8.02 17.13 16.20
N VAL A 88 9.11 17.83 15.90
CA VAL A 88 10.03 17.43 14.82
C VAL A 88 11.32 16.88 15.43
N GLU A 89 11.70 15.69 15.00
CA GLU A 89 12.94 15.00 15.37
C GLU A 89 13.79 14.77 14.13
N ALA A 90 15.11 14.97 14.23
CA ALA A 90 16.02 14.62 13.16
C ALA A 90 16.34 13.11 13.23
N ALA A 91 16.15 12.41 12.13
CA ALA A 91 16.57 11.01 12.06
C ALA A 91 18.09 10.90 12.12
N PRO A 92 18.67 9.93 12.86
CA PRO A 92 20.08 9.61 12.75
C PRO A 92 20.39 9.12 11.32
N ALA A 93 21.59 9.44 10.84
CA ALA A 93 22.02 8.95 9.52
C ALA A 93 21.89 7.42 9.46
N PRO A 94 21.21 6.87 8.44
CA PRO A 94 21.04 5.44 8.35
C PRO A 94 22.38 4.75 8.12
N ARG A 95 22.59 3.59 8.78
CA ARG A 95 23.76 2.76 8.55
C ARG A 95 23.76 2.20 7.11
N PRO A 96 24.91 1.84 6.54
CA PRO A 96 24.96 1.18 5.23
C PRO A 96 24.03 -0.05 5.20
N GLY A 97 23.24 -0.18 4.14
CA GLY A 97 22.27 -1.28 3.98
C GLY A 97 20.93 -1.10 4.72
N VAL A 98 20.73 0.01 5.43
CA VAL A 98 19.48 0.33 6.13
C VAL A 98 18.65 1.30 5.29
N ALA A 99 17.38 0.97 5.09
CA ALA A 99 16.44 1.87 4.43
C ALA A 99 16.15 3.09 5.30
N GLY A 100 16.26 4.31 4.73
CA GLY A 100 16.07 5.57 5.47
C GLY A 100 14.72 5.65 6.16
N LYS A 101 13.64 5.25 5.47
CA LYS A 101 12.28 5.23 6.04
C LYS A 101 12.20 4.29 7.24
N ALA A 102 12.75 3.08 7.16
CA ALA A 102 12.75 2.13 8.27
C ALA A 102 13.54 2.68 9.48
N ALA A 103 14.68 3.32 9.24
CA ALA A 103 15.47 3.97 10.29
C ALA A 103 14.70 5.14 10.95
N ALA A 104 14.03 5.98 10.16
CA ALA A 104 13.21 7.06 10.66
C ALA A 104 12.02 6.54 11.49
N CYS A 105 11.31 5.51 11.00
CA CYS A 105 10.23 4.87 11.74
C CYS A 105 10.72 4.26 13.06
N ALA A 106 11.86 3.56 13.06
CA ALA A 106 12.46 2.99 14.26
C ALA A 106 12.87 4.08 15.27
N HIS A 107 13.46 5.16 14.80
CA HIS A 107 13.80 6.32 15.65
C HIS A 107 12.54 6.94 16.24
N GLY A 108 11.52 7.20 15.41
CA GLY A 108 10.24 7.75 15.85
C GLY A 108 9.56 6.89 16.91
N ALA A 109 9.56 5.57 16.75
CA ALA A 109 8.98 4.65 17.74
C ALA A 109 9.68 4.73 19.12
N ARG A 110 10.98 5.03 19.15
CA ARG A 110 11.73 5.19 20.41
C ARG A 110 11.42 6.51 21.12
N VAL A 111 11.21 7.58 20.36
CA VAL A 111 10.99 8.93 20.94
C VAL A 111 9.51 9.24 21.18
N ALA A 112 8.60 8.58 20.48
CA ALA A 112 7.16 8.70 20.64
C ALA A 112 6.67 7.68 21.68
N THR A 113 6.56 8.06 22.95
CA THR A 113 6.39 7.13 24.08
C THR A 113 5.03 7.23 24.78
N ALA A 114 4.21 8.21 24.43
CA ALA A 114 2.98 8.52 25.17
C ALA A 114 1.81 7.54 24.87
N GLY A 115 1.82 6.89 23.69
CA GLY A 115 0.73 6.02 23.24
C GLY A 115 0.95 4.54 23.51
N ARG A 116 -0.11 3.83 23.83
CA ARG A 116 -0.14 2.34 23.87
C ARG A 116 -0.11 1.73 22.47
N TRP A 117 -0.56 2.49 21.48
CA TRP A 117 -0.48 2.17 20.07
C TRP A 117 0.47 3.12 19.37
N LEU A 118 1.15 2.62 18.36
CA LEU A 118 1.95 3.38 17.42
C LEU A 118 1.20 3.46 16.09
N ALA A 119 1.06 4.65 15.54
CA ALA A 119 0.62 4.83 14.16
C ALA A 119 1.78 5.38 13.34
N PHE A 120 2.20 4.66 12.31
CA PHE A 120 3.16 5.15 11.30
C PHE A 120 2.38 5.62 10.09
N VAL A 121 2.54 6.89 9.73
CA VAL A 121 1.78 7.51 8.64
C VAL A 121 2.73 8.21 7.68
N ASP A 122 2.65 7.90 6.39
CA ASP A 122 3.47 8.56 5.38
C ASP A 122 3.10 10.05 5.26
N ALA A 123 4.09 10.91 5.04
CA ALA A 123 3.95 12.37 5.06
C ALA A 123 3.07 12.93 3.90
N ASP A 124 2.71 12.11 2.93
CA ASP A 124 1.81 12.43 1.81
C ASP A 124 0.39 11.87 1.97
N VAL A 125 0.08 11.29 3.15
CA VAL A 125 -1.25 10.74 3.48
C VAL A 125 -2.08 11.78 4.24
N VAL A 126 -3.34 11.90 3.83
CA VAL A 126 -4.33 12.72 4.54
C VAL A 126 -5.44 11.80 5.05
N LEU A 127 -5.60 11.77 6.37
CA LEU A 127 -6.63 10.98 7.05
C LEU A 127 -7.87 11.86 7.35
N ALA A 128 -9.06 11.28 7.20
CA ALA A 128 -10.28 11.89 7.73
C ALA A 128 -10.26 11.89 9.27
N PRO A 129 -10.98 12.78 9.94
CA PRO A 129 -10.92 12.92 11.40
C PRO A 129 -11.18 11.62 12.17
N GLU A 130 -12.04 10.75 11.66
CA GLU A 130 -12.43 9.48 12.28
C GLU A 130 -11.61 8.26 11.81
N ALA A 131 -10.54 8.46 11.04
CA ALA A 131 -9.82 7.34 10.42
C ALA A 131 -9.09 6.46 11.44
N LEU A 132 -8.37 7.06 12.39
CA LEU A 132 -7.62 6.31 13.41
C LEU A 132 -8.55 5.65 14.42
N SER A 133 -9.62 6.30 14.87
CA SER A 133 -10.59 5.72 15.80
C SER A 133 -11.27 4.50 15.18
N ARG A 134 -11.67 4.58 13.91
CA ARG A 134 -12.29 3.44 13.20
C ARG A 134 -11.32 2.29 12.98
N LEU A 135 -10.06 2.58 12.65
CA LEU A 135 -9.05 1.54 12.51
C LEU A 135 -8.73 0.88 13.84
N LEU A 136 -8.60 1.67 14.91
CA LEU A 136 -8.36 1.17 16.25
C LEU A 136 -9.53 0.28 16.73
N ALA A 137 -10.77 0.74 16.52
CA ALA A 137 -11.97 -0.04 16.84
C ALA A 137 -12.00 -1.38 16.07
N ALA A 138 -11.64 -1.38 14.80
CA ALA A 138 -11.56 -2.60 13.99
C ALA A 138 -10.49 -3.56 14.52
N CYS A 139 -9.31 -3.06 14.90
CA CYS A 139 -8.24 -3.87 15.50
C CYS A 139 -8.68 -4.48 16.82
N LEU A 140 -9.28 -3.69 17.72
CA LEU A 140 -9.74 -4.15 19.02
C LEU A 140 -10.85 -5.21 18.88
N ALA A 141 -11.85 -4.96 18.04
CA ALA A 141 -12.94 -5.90 17.77
C ALA A 141 -12.47 -7.23 17.19
N ALA A 142 -11.42 -7.20 16.35
CA ALA A 142 -10.81 -8.39 15.76
C ALA A 142 -9.79 -9.08 16.68
N GLY A 143 -9.40 -8.47 17.81
CA GLY A 143 -8.26 -8.91 18.62
C GLY A 143 -6.94 -8.83 17.85
N ALA A 144 -6.83 -7.89 16.90
CA ALA A 144 -5.65 -7.71 16.08
C ALA A 144 -4.60 -6.85 16.79
N ALA A 145 -3.34 -7.21 16.65
CA ALA A 145 -2.22 -6.43 17.20
C ALA A 145 -1.77 -5.32 16.26
N ALA A 146 -2.13 -5.39 14.99
CA ALA A 146 -1.82 -4.34 14.03
C ALA A 146 -2.87 -4.28 12.91
N GLY A 147 -3.02 -3.10 12.32
CA GLY A 147 -3.92 -2.90 11.19
C GLY A 147 -3.49 -1.77 10.28
N SER A 148 -4.04 -1.77 9.07
CA SER A 148 -3.85 -0.68 8.12
C SER A 148 -5.08 -0.43 7.26
N PRO A 149 -5.42 0.84 6.96
CA PRO A 149 -6.41 1.17 5.96
C PRO A 149 -5.77 1.10 4.57
N LEU A 150 -6.48 0.60 3.58
CA LEU A 150 -6.12 0.78 2.18
C LEU A 150 -6.65 2.14 1.72
N ALA A 151 -5.73 3.10 1.61
CA ALA A 151 -6.05 4.47 1.25
C ALA A 151 -6.48 4.59 -0.22
N ARG A 152 -7.37 5.54 -0.50
CA ARG A 152 -7.71 5.92 -1.85
C ARG A 152 -6.53 6.67 -2.48
N GLN A 153 -6.15 6.29 -3.69
CA GLN A 153 -5.17 7.03 -4.47
C GLN A 153 -5.83 8.32 -5.00
N ALA A 154 -5.35 9.47 -4.52
CA ALA A 154 -5.79 10.77 -5.01
C ALA A 154 -5.08 11.07 -6.32
N THR A 155 -5.83 11.09 -7.41
CA THR A 155 -5.34 11.27 -8.76
C THR A 155 -5.61 12.70 -9.24
N ARG A 156 -4.70 13.30 -10.01
CA ARG A 156 -4.86 14.63 -10.64
C ARG A 156 -4.56 14.62 -12.13
N THR A 157 -3.87 13.57 -12.61
CA THR A 157 -3.49 13.43 -14.01
C THR A 157 -4.20 12.21 -14.63
N TRP A 158 -4.36 12.23 -15.94
CA TRP A 158 -5.01 11.12 -16.66
C TRP A 158 -4.28 9.77 -16.49
N TRP A 159 -2.94 9.78 -16.39
CA TRP A 159 -2.16 8.56 -16.21
C TRP A 159 -2.24 8.02 -14.77
N GLU A 160 -2.30 8.89 -13.75
CA GLU A 160 -2.59 8.47 -12.38
C GLU A 160 -3.95 7.78 -12.32
N GLU A 161 -4.98 8.44 -12.90
CA GLU A 161 -6.35 7.93 -12.93
C GLU A 161 -6.46 6.63 -13.72
N LEU A 162 -5.65 6.45 -14.76
CA LEU A 162 -5.62 5.21 -15.53
C LEU A 162 -4.95 4.07 -14.77
N LEU A 163 -3.77 4.30 -14.19
CA LEU A 163 -2.87 3.24 -13.72
C LEU A 163 -3.12 2.84 -12.26
N LEU A 164 -3.34 3.81 -11.35
CA LEU A 164 -3.36 3.52 -9.93
C LEU A 164 -4.57 2.68 -9.48
N PRO A 165 -5.80 2.89 -9.98
CA PRO A 165 -6.92 2.01 -9.66
C PRO A 165 -6.72 0.58 -10.18
N ASP A 166 -6.14 0.41 -11.37
CA ASP A 166 -5.86 -0.90 -11.95
C ASP A 166 -4.70 -1.61 -11.22
N LEU A 167 -3.71 -0.86 -10.72
CA LEU A 167 -2.70 -1.37 -9.80
C LEU A 167 -3.35 -1.86 -8.49
N GLY A 168 -4.24 -1.06 -7.90
CA GLY A 168 -4.99 -1.43 -6.70
C GLY A 168 -5.79 -2.72 -6.90
N LEU A 169 -6.44 -2.88 -8.06
CA LEU A 169 -7.12 -4.11 -8.42
C LEU A 169 -6.15 -5.30 -8.55
N ALA A 170 -5.00 -5.10 -9.22
CA ALA A 170 -3.98 -6.14 -9.36
C ALA A 170 -3.37 -6.57 -8.01
N VAL A 171 -3.27 -5.66 -7.05
CA VAL A 171 -2.90 -5.97 -5.66
C VAL A 171 -4.02 -6.77 -4.99
N ALA A 172 -5.28 -6.31 -5.09
CA ALA A 172 -6.42 -6.99 -4.48
C ALA A 172 -6.66 -8.40 -5.03
N GLU A 173 -6.34 -8.65 -6.30
CA GLU A 173 -6.39 -9.99 -6.92
C GLU A 173 -5.40 -10.97 -6.27
N ARG A 174 -4.27 -10.48 -5.75
CA ARG A 174 -3.22 -11.28 -5.10
C ARG A 174 -3.39 -11.34 -3.59
N LEU A 175 -3.97 -10.30 -3.01
CA LEU A 175 -4.12 -10.17 -1.58
C LEU A 175 -5.42 -10.84 -1.11
N ASP A 176 -5.27 -11.90 -0.32
CA ASP A 176 -6.39 -12.55 0.37
C ASP A 176 -6.50 -11.93 1.77
N LEU A 177 -7.41 -10.96 1.93
CA LEU A 177 -7.60 -10.26 3.20
C LEU A 177 -8.06 -11.19 4.33
N ASP A 178 -8.86 -12.22 4.00
CA ASP A 178 -9.25 -13.24 4.98
C ASP A 178 -8.03 -14.04 5.46
N ALA A 179 -7.10 -14.35 4.52
CA ALA A 179 -5.84 -15.02 4.89
C ALA A 179 -4.89 -14.12 5.68
N VAL A 180 -4.88 -12.81 5.42
CA VAL A 180 -4.12 -11.85 6.22
C VAL A 180 -4.68 -11.76 7.63
N ALA A 181 -6.00 -11.74 7.79
CA ALA A 181 -6.66 -11.66 9.09
C ALA A 181 -6.53 -12.96 9.92
N ASP A 182 -6.40 -14.11 9.28
CA ASP A 182 -6.30 -15.41 9.95
C ASP A 182 -4.85 -15.66 10.46
N PRO A 183 -4.58 -15.70 11.77
CA PRO A 183 -3.22 -15.91 12.31
C PRO A 183 -2.62 -17.26 11.95
N GLY A 184 -3.44 -18.27 11.63
CA GLY A 184 -2.99 -19.61 11.22
C GLY A 184 -2.51 -19.69 9.77
N ARG A 185 -2.70 -18.64 8.94
CA ARG A 185 -2.30 -18.62 7.54
C ARG A 185 -1.06 -17.75 7.34
N PRO A 186 -0.11 -18.11 6.45
CA PRO A 186 1.15 -17.39 6.31
C PRO A 186 1.05 -16.04 5.61
N ALA A 187 -0.11 -15.70 5.02
CA ALA A 187 -0.30 -14.44 4.32
C ALA A 187 -0.16 -13.26 5.27
N ALA A 188 0.75 -12.35 4.97
CA ALA A 188 1.02 -11.15 5.76
C ALA A 188 1.07 -9.93 4.87
N PHE A 189 0.35 -8.89 5.25
CA PHE A 189 0.35 -7.61 4.56
C PHE A 189 -0.13 -6.52 5.51
N LEU A 190 0.56 -5.39 5.50
CA LEU A 190 0.12 -4.10 6.05
C LEU A 190 0.55 -3.02 5.06
N SER A 191 -0.20 -1.94 4.98
CA SER A 191 0.14 -0.80 4.13
C SER A 191 0.93 0.24 4.91
N GLY A 192 2.14 0.54 4.47
CA GLY A 192 3.00 1.56 5.08
C GLY A 192 2.49 2.99 4.95
N GLN A 193 1.43 3.23 4.16
CA GLN A 193 0.79 4.53 4.07
C GLN A 193 0.16 4.97 5.40
N CYS A 194 -0.46 4.03 6.11
CA CYS A 194 -0.90 4.19 7.48
C CYS A 194 -0.91 2.81 8.14
N LEU A 195 -0.08 2.62 9.14
CA LEU A 195 0.05 1.37 9.88
C LEU A 195 -0.14 1.65 11.36
N LEU A 196 -1.15 1.05 11.97
CA LEU A 196 -1.42 1.09 13.40
C LEU A 196 -0.94 -0.22 14.02
N VAL A 197 -0.16 -0.17 15.10
CA VAL A 197 0.34 -1.37 15.79
C VAL A 197 0.39 -1.14 17.29
N ARG A 198 0.00 -2.16 18.05
CA ARG A 198 0.11 -2.15 19.50
C ARG A 198 1.58 -2.21 19.91
N ARG A 199 2.00 -1.34 20.83
CA ARG A 199 3.40 -1.13 21.19
C ARG A 199 4.10 -2.40 21.65
N ASP A 200 3.47 -3.18 22.51
CA ASP A 200 4.04 -4.44 23.02
C ASP A 200 4.30 -5.47 21.88
N ALA A 201 3.38 -5.55 20.90
CA ALA A 201 3.55 -6.42 19.74
C ALA A 201 4.68 -5.90 18.81
N TYR A 202 4.76 -4.59 18.62
CA TYR A 202 5.83 -3.95 17.85
C TYR A 202 7.20 -4.22 18.48
N ASP A 203 7.34 -3.98 19.78
CA ASP A 203 8.58 -4.17 20.53
C ASP A 203 8.95 -5.66 20.58
N GLY A 204 7.97 -6.55 20.79
CA GLY A 204 8.18 -8.00 20.85
C GLY A 204 8.74 -8.62 19.58
N VAL A 205 8.51 -8.00 18.40
CA VAL A 205 9.08 -8.47 17.13
C VAL A 205 10.33 -7.70 16.70
N GLY A 206 10.81 -6.75 17.51
CA GLY A 206 11.98 -5.91 17.25
C GLY A 206 11.71 -4.77 16.26
N GLY A 207 10.45 -4.45 16.03
CA GLY A 207 10.01 -3.28 15.26
C GLY A 207 10.66 -3.12 13.88
N PHE A 208 10.75 -1.89 13.42
CA PHE A 208 11.40 -1.56 12.14
C PHE A 208 12.93 -1.79 12.15
N GLU A 209 13.56 -1.85 13.30
CA GLU A 209 15.01 -2.20 13.38
C GLU A 209 15.27 -3.61 12.85
N ALA A 210 14.38 -4.56 13.18
CA ALA A 210 14.51 -5.95 12.77
C ALA A 210 14.26 -6.17 11.25
N VAL A 211 13.72 -5.18 10.56
CA VAL A 211 13.41 -5.23 9.12
C VAL A 211 14.10 -4.11 8.32
N ALA A 212 15.06 -3.43 8.92
CA ALA A 212 15.69 -2.23 8.37
C ALA A 212 16.41 -2.46 7.02
N GLY A 213 16.75 -3.69 6.68
CA GLY A 213 17.32 -4.08 5.38
C GLY A 213 16.28 -4.36 4.29
N SER A 214 14.97 -4.33 4.60
CA SER A 214 13.92 -4.53 3.60
C SER A 214 13.60 -3.24 2.84
N LEU A 215 13.36 -3.36 1.53
CA LEU A 215 12.88 -2.25 0.71
C LEU A 215 11.38 -1.98 0.90
N VAL A 216 10.65 -2.97 1.44
CA VAL A 216 9.21 -2.92 1.74
C VAL A 216 9.07 -3.29 3.22
N GLU A 217 9.45 -2.36 4.07
CA GLU A 217 9.59 -2.52 5.51
C GLU A 217 8.26 -2.84 6.21
N ASP A 218 7.15 -2.33 5.70
CA ASP A 218 5.79 -2.56 6.20
C ASP A 218 5.35 -4.02 6.00
N VAL A 219 5.59 -4.59 4.83
CA VAL A 219 5.29 -6.00 4.54
C VAL A 219 6.22 -6.93 5.35
N ALA A 220 7.49 -6.55 5.49
CA ALA A 220 8.44 -7.31 6.31
C ALA A 220 8.05 -7.30 7.79
N LEU A 221 7.61 -6.15 8.33
CA LEU A 221 7.09 -6.05 9.70
C LEU A 221 5.80 -6.87 9.87
N ALA A 222 4.88 -6.80 8.90
CA ALA A 222 3.67 -7.63 8.89
C ALA A 222 4.01 -9.12 8.96
N GLY A 223 5.02 -9.57 8.20
CA GLY A 223 5.52 -10.95 8.23
C GLY A 223 6.03 -11.37 9.62
N ARG A 224 6.78 -10.50 10.30
CA ARG A 224 7.28 -10.77 11.64
C ARG A 224 6.16 -10.85 12.69
N LEU A 225 5.21 -9.90 12.64
CA LEU A 225 4.03 -9.91 13.52
C LEU A 225 3.22 -11.20 13.32
N LYS A 226 3.03 -11.60 12.07
CA LYS A 226 2.31 -12.82 11.73
C LYS A 226 3.04 -14.08 12.23
N ALA A 227 4.36 -14.15 12.04
CA ALA A 227 5.20 -15.26 12.52
C ALA A 227 5.21 -15.37 14.05
N ALA A 228 5.01 -14.25 14.77
CA ALA A 228 4.82 -14.21 16.21
C ALA A 228 3.40 -14.56 16.66
N GLY A 229 2.49 -14.97 15.74
CA GLY A 229 1.13 -15.38 16.04
C GLY A 229 0.13 -14.23 16.18
N HIS A 230 0.53 -13.00 15.85
CA HIS A 230 -0.39 -11.87 15.93
C HIS A 230 -1.37 -11.85 14.76
N ARG A 231 -2.61 -11.46 15.06
CA ARG A 231 -3.64 -11.17 14.07
C ARG A 231 -3.39 -9.80 13.46
N LEU A 232 -3.56 -9.69 12.14
CA LEU A 232 -3.48 -8.44 11.39
C LEU A 232 -4.84 -8.06 10.83
N GLU A 233 -5.11 -6.76 10.71
CA GLU A 233 -6.39 -6.25 10.23
C GLU A 233 -6.18 -5.26 9.09
N VAL A 234 -6.62 -5.60 7.87
CA VAL A 234 -6.52 -4.72 6.70
C VAL A 234 -7.92 -4.37 6.21
N ARG A 235 -8.20 -3.08 6.11
CA ARG A 235 -9.53 -2.58 5.78
C ARG A 235 -9.54 -1.63 4.59
N LEU A 236 -10.53 -1.73 3.74
CA LEU A 236 -10.80 -0.73 2.70
C LEU A 236 -11.29 0.56 3.36
N ALA A 237 -10.66 1.68 3.05
CA ALA A 237 -10.95 2.98 3.65
C ALA A 237 -11.02 4.13 2.61
N PRO A 238 -11.76 3.99 1.50
CA PRO A 238 -11.70 4.94 0.39
C PRO A 238 -12.15 6.37 0.75
N GLY A 239 -12.95 6.52 1.80
CA GLY A 239 -13.40 7.82 2.30
C GLY A 239 -12.63 8.33 3.53
N LEU A 240 -11.76 7.51 4.12
CA LEU A 240 -11.09 7.80 5.39
C LEU A 240 -9.60 8.08 5.26
N ALA A 241 -8.98 7.59 4.20
CA ALA A 241 -7.57 7.82 3.92
C ALA A 241 -7.37 8.11 2.43
N ALA A 242 -6.60 9.15 2.13
CA ALA A 242 -6.23 9.51 0.78
C ALA A 242 -4.72 9.77 0.72
N VAL A 243 -4.09 9.33 -0.37
CA VAL A 243 -2.66 9.53 -0.62
C VAL A 243 -2.43 9.97 -2.06
N ARG A 244 -1.48 10.88 -2.26
CA ARG A 244 -0.98 11.22 -3.58
C ARG A 244 0.52 10.96 -3.64
N MET A 245 0.89 9.76 -4.04
CA MET A 245 2.28 9.29 -4.02
C MET A 245 3.16 9.94 -5.10
N TYR A 246 2.62 10.20 -6.28
CA TYR A 246 3.42 10.54 -7.47
C TYR A 246 2.99 11.86 -8.08
N GLY A 247 3.95 12.74 -8.37
CA GLY A 247 3.72 14.00 -9.07
C GLY A 247 4.02 13.91 -10.57
N ARG A 248 4.88 12.98 -10.99
CA ARG A 248 5.36 12.77 -12.36
C ARG A 248 5.30 11.29 -12.71
N PHE A 249 5.08 10.99 -13.99
CA PHE A 249 5.04 9.60 -14.46
C PHE A 249 6.35 8.84 -14.19
N GLY A 250 7.51 9.52 -14.32
CA GLY A 250 8.81 8.94 -13.99
C GLY A 250 8.90 8.50 -12.52
N ASP A 251 8.37 9.29 -11.59
CA ASP A 251 8.37 8.99 -10.16
C ASP A 251 7.49 7.75 -9.88
N LEU A 252 6.35 7.62 -10.57
CA LEU A 252 5.50 6.42 -10.50
C LEU A 252 6.28 5.20 -10.99
N TRP A 253 6.95 5.30 -12.15
CA TRP A 253 7.72 4.20 -12.71
C TRP A 253 8.81 3.73 -11.75
N GLU A 254 9.63 4.65 -11.24
CA GLU A 254 10.72 4.35 -10.31
C GLU A 254 10.20 3.76 -8.98
N GLY A 255 9.14 4.35 -8.42
CA GLY A 255 8.54 3.87 -7.18
C GLY A 255 7.96 2.45 -7.31
N LEU A 256 7.25 2.17 -8.40
CA LEU A 256 6.70 0.84 -8.66
C LEU A 256 7.82 -0.15 -9.04
N ALA A 257 8.80 0.24 -9.86
CA ALA A 257 9.93 -0.62 -10.23
C ALA A 257 10.77 -1.01 -9.00
N LYS A 258 10.85 -0.14 -7.98
CA LYS A 258 11.48 -0.46 -6.70
C LYS A 258 10.73 -1.57 -5.95
N ASN A 259 9.39 -1.51 -5.90
CA ASN A 259 8.58 -2.29 -4.97
C ASN A 259 8.01 -3.58 -5.57
N LEU A 260 7.64 -3.62 -6.87
CA LEU A 260 6.85 -4.71 -7.41
C LEU A 260 7.52 -6.08 -7.37
N ALA A 261 8.84 -6.15 -7.66
CA ALA A 261 9.57 -7.42 -7.57
C ALA A 261 9.74 -7.92 -6.13
N GLU A 262 9.74 -7.03 -5.15
CA GLU A 262 9.75 -7.39 -3.72
C GLU A 262 8.39 -7.96 -3.29
N VAL A 263 7.30 -7.27 -3.64
CA VAL A 263 5.95 -7.63 -3.23
C VAL A 263 5.40 -8.82 -4.03
N TRP A 264 5.64 -8.85 -5.35
CA TRP A 264 5.08 -9.86 -6.24
C TRP A 264 6.02 -11.02 -6.54
N GLY A 265 7.30 -10.90 -6.17
CA GLY A 265 8.35 -11.86 -6.43
C GLY A 265 9.17 -11.53 -7.68
N ALA A 266 10.46 -11.82 -7.63
CA ALA A 266 11.41 -11.62 -8.73
C ALA A 266 11.59 -12.86 -9.63
N GLY A 267 10.79 -13.91 -9.40
CA GLY A 267 10.84 -15.17 -10.14
C GLY A 267 10.24 -15.09 -11.55
N THR A 268 10.44 -16.15 -12.33
CA THR A 268 9.83 -16.29 -13.66
C THR A 268 8.34 -16.57 -13.57
N ALA A 269 7.91 -17.37 -12.61
CA ALA A 269 6.50 -17.74 -12.45
C ALA A 269 5.57 -16.55 -12.15
N PRO A 270 5.87 -15.64 -11.20
CA PRO A 270 5.07 -14.44 -10.99
C PRO A 270 5.03 -13.52 -12.21
N LEU A 271 6.15 -13.36 -12.92
CA LEU A 271 6.20 -12.54 -14.15
C LEU A 271 5.38 -13.17 -15.28
N ALA A 272 5.50 -14.48 -15.49
CA ALA A 272 4.69 -15.21 -16.47
C ALA A 272 3.19 -15.14 -16.15
N TRP A 273 2.83 -15.23 -14.87
CA TRP A 273 1.43 -15.05 -14.44
C TRP A 273 0.92 -13.64 -14.79
N GLN A 274 1.70 -12.59 -14.55
CA GLN A 274 1.31 -11.22 -14.91
C GLN A 274 1.18 -11.06 -16.43
N ALA A 275 2.10 -11.63 -17.21
CA ALA A 275 2.03 -11.62 -18.67
C ALA A 275 0.78 -12.37 -19.18
N ALA A 276 0.46 -13.53 -18.62
CA ALA A 276 -0.74 -14.28 -18.95
C ALA A 276 -2.03 -13.52 -18.58
N ARG A 277 -2.04 -12.84 -17.44
CA ARG A 277 -3.14 -11.95 -17.02
C ARG A 277 -3.36 -10.82 -18.02
N THR A 278 -2.29 -10.15 -18.43
CA THR A 278 -2.33 -9.08 -19.45
C THR A 278 -2.83 -9.62 -20.78
N ALA A 279 -2.30 -10.75 -21.25
CA ALA A 279 -2.74 -11.40 -22.49
C ALA A 279 -4.22 -11.80 -22.42
N ALA A 280 -4.69 -12.34 -21.29
CA ALA A 280 -6.10 -12.68 -21.09
C ALA A 280 -7.01 -11.44 -21.13
N GLY A 281 -6.53 -10.29 -20.65
CA GLY A 281 -7.23 -9.00 -20.76
C GLY A 281 -7.38 -8.54 -22.21
N TRP A 282 -6.36 -8.76 -23.04
CA TRP A 282 -6.36 -8.38 -24.46
C TRP A 282 -7.12 -9.37 -25.36
N ALA A 283 -7.18 -10.66 -24.98
CA ALA A 283 -7.69 -11.73 -25.84
C ALA A 283 -9.09 -11.47 -26.44
N PRO A 284 -10.10 -10.97 -25.70
CA PRO A 284 -11.41 -10.68 -26.27
C PRO A 284 -11.37 -9.64 -27.39
N TRP A 285 -10.55 -8.59 -27.22
CA TRP A 285 -10.43 -7.48 -28.15
C TRP A 285 -9.69 -7.89 -29.42
N LEU A 286 -8.62 -8.65 -29.30
CA LEU A 286 -7.88 -9.22 -30.43
C LEU A 286 -8.76 -10.21 -31.21
N ALA A 287 -9.53 -11.06 -30.50
CA ALA A 287 -10.47 -11.95 -31.13
C ALA A 287 -11.54 -11.18 -31.93
N LEU A 288 -12.10 -10.09 -31.40
CA LEU A 288 -13.07 -9.26 -32.10
C LEU A 288 -12.46 -8.55 -33.32
N ALA A 289 -11.22 -8.09 -33.22
CA ALA A 289 -10.47 -7.46 -34.31
C ALA A 289 -10.24 -8.43 -35.48
N ALA A 290 -10.08 -9.71 -35.20
CA ALA A 290 -9.94 -10.78 -36.19
C ALA A 290 -11.27 -11.13 -36.91
N ARG A 291 -12.38 -10.45 -36.58
CA ARG A 291 -13.70 -10.62 -37.21
C ARG A 291 -14.19 -12.08 -37.25
N PRO A 292 -14.27 -12.78 -36.11
CA PRO A 292 -14.65 -14.19 -36.06
C PRO A 292 -16.09 -14.42 -36.44
N GLY A 293 -16.44 -15.64 -36.81
CA GLY A 293 -17.83 -16.05 -37.04
C GLY A 293 -18.71 -15.91 -35.79
N PRO A 294 -20.05 -16.00 -35.96
CA PRO A 294 -21.01 -15.60 -34.91
C PRO A 294 -20.79 -16.24 -33.53
N PRO A 295 -20.50 -17.57 -33.41
CA PRO A 295 -20.31 -18.14 -32.08
C PRO A 295 -19.09 -17.61 -31.36
N ALA A 296 -17.94 -17.52 -32.04
CA ALA A 296 -16.72 -16.99 -31.44
C ALA A 296 -16.81 -15.50 -31.10
N ARG A 297 -17.52 -14.73 -31.93
CA ARG A 297 -17.82 -13.32 -31.68
C ARG A 297 -18.64 -13.13 -30.40
N ARG A 298 -19.65 -13.97 -30.17
CA ARG A 298 -20.45 -13.91 -28.92
C ARG A 298 -19.59 -14.20 -27.69
N VAL A 299 -18.73 -15.19 -27.77
CA VAL A 299 -17.80 -15.51 -26.66
C VAL A 299 -16.83 -14.35 -26.39
N ALA A 300 -16.26 -13.75 -27.44
CA ALA A 300 -15.36 -12.61 -27.30
C ALA A 300 -16.07 -11.40 -26.71
N LEU A 301 -17.28 -11.08 -27.15
CA LEU A 301 -18.09 -10.00 -26.59
C LEU A 301 -18.42 -10.25 -25.11
N ALA A 302 -18.87 -11.44 -24.75
CA ALA A 302 -19.17 -11.78 -23.38
C ALA A 302 -17.92 -11.69 -22.48
N GLY A 303 -16.76 -12.16 -22.96
CA GLY A 303 -15.50 -12.04 -22.27
C GLY A 303 -15.03 -10.60 -22.06
N GLY A 304 -15.16 -9.77 -23.11
CA GLY A 304 -14.84 -8.34 -23.04
C GLY A 304 -15.76 -7.58 -22.07
N LEU A 305 -17.06 -7.82 -22.13
CA LEU A 305 -18.03 -7.22 -21.21
C LEU A 305 -17.77 -7.62 -19.75
N LEU A 306 -17.44 -8.89 -19.50
CA LEU A 306 -17.09 -9.34 -18.17
C LEU A 306 -15.84 -8.64 -17.64
N GLN A 307 -14.80 -8.51 -18.46
CA GLN A 307 -13.58 -7.77 -18.09
C GLN A 307 -13.90 -6.30 -17.75
N LEU A 308 -14.68 -5.65 -18.59
CA LEU A 308 -15.10 -4.26 -18.32
C LEU A 308 -15.90 -4.14 -17.02
N THR A 309 -16.80 -5.08 -16.75
CA THR A 309 -17.60 -5.10 -15.51
C THR A 309 -16.70 -5.25 -14.28
N VAL A 310 -15.73 -6.20 -14.34
CA VAL A 310 -14.77 -6.40 -13.24
C VAL A 310 -13.95 -5.14 -12.99
N ARG A 311 -13.42 -4.53 -14.07
CA ARG A 311 -12.59 -3.31 -13.97
C ARG A 311 -13.40 -2.11 -13.47
N ALA A 312 -14.58 -1.89 -14.00
CA ALA A 312 -15.47 -0.80 -13.56
C ALA A 312 -15.87 -0.99 -12.08
N GLY A 313 -16.21 -2.21 -11.68
CA GLY A 313 -16.50 -2.53 -10.28
C GLY A 313 -15.31 -2.30 -9.35
N GLY A 314 -14.10 -2.72 -9.74
CA GLY A 314 -12.89 -2.48 -8.98
C GLY A 314 -12.57 -0.98 -8.82
N ARG A 315 -12.75 -0.20 -9.89
CA ARG A 315 -12.56 1.26 -9.86
C ARG A 315 -13.57 1.94 -8.95
N LEU A 316 -14.85 1.54 -8.99
CA LEU A 316 -15.88 2.04 -8.07
C LEU A 316 -15.52 1.75 -6.59
N VAL A 317 -15.05 0.55 -6.29
CA VAL A 317 -14.61 0.19 -4.92
C VAL A 317 -13.42 1.04 -4.49
N ALA A 318 -12.50 1.36 -5.41
CA ALA A 318 -11.37 2.24 -5.17
C ALA A 318 -11.73 3.74 -5.12
N GLY A 319 -12.98 4.11 -5.41
CA GLY A 319 -13.42 5.52 -5.49
C GLY A 319 -12.91 6.25 -6.73
N ALA A 320 -12.65 5.54 -7.84
CA ALA A 320 -12.16 6.05 -9.12
C ALA A 320 -13.24 6.02 -10.21
N ASP A 321 -13.05 6.77 -11.31
CA ASP A 321 -14.01 6.83 -12.41
C ASP A 321 -14.14 5.47 -13.13
N PRO A 322 -15.32 4.81 -13.09
CA PRO A 322 -15.55 3.53 -13.76
C PRO A 322 -15.51 3.60 -15.28
N ARG A 323 -15.70 4.79 -15.89
CA ARG A 323 -15.70 4.97 -17.36
C ARG A 323 -14.33 4.67 -17.97
N LEU A 324 -13.25 4.93 -17.20
CA LEU A 324 -11.89 4.64 -17.64
C LEU A 324 -11.56 3.14 -17.61
N ALA A 325 -12.49 2.30 -17.16
CA ALA A 325 -12.33 0.85 -17.29
C ALA A 325 -12.11 0.39 -18.75
N VAL A 326 -12.58 1.14 -19.74
CA VAL A 326 -12.36 0.82 -21.16
C VAL A 326 -10.88 0.84 -21.56
N ALA A 327 -10.07 1.61 -20.86
CA ALA A 327 -8.64 1.76 -21.11
C ALA A 327 -7.75 0.76 -20.32
N TYR A 328 -8.35 -0.18 -19.60
CA TYR A 328 -7.58 -1.16 -18.79
C TYR A 328 -6.54 -1.95 -19.59
N PRO A 329 -6.72 -2.25 -20.91
CA PRO A 329 -5.69 -2.98 -21.63
C PRO A 329 -4.36 -2.21 -21.69
N LEU A 330 -4.42 -0.86 -21.79
CA LEU A 330 -3.23 -0.01 -21.73
C LEU A 330 -2.62 -0.01 -20.32
N ALA A 331 -3.45 0.09 -19.29
CA ALA A 331 -2.97 0.02 -17.91
C ALA A 331 -2.25 -1.30 -17.62
N ASP A 332 -2.81 -2.43 -18.06
CA ASP A 332 -2.20 -3.75 -17.88
C ASP A 332 -0.84 -3.88 -18.61
N LEU A 333 -0.68 -3.28 -19.79
CA LEU A 333 0.61 -3.26 -20.50
C LEU A 333 1.66 -2.43 -19.75
N VAL A 334 1.29 -1.24 -19.27
CA VAL A 334 2.20 -0.40 -18.50
C VAL A 334 2.61 -1.09 -17.20
N LEU A 335 1.67 -1.68 -16.46
CA LEU A 335 1.96 -2.41 -15.23
C LEU A 335 2.85 -3.63 -15.48
N LEU A 336 2.64 -4.37 -16.59
CA LEU A 336 3.52 -5.45 -17.00
C LEU A 336 4.95 -4.96 -17.30
N ALA A 337 5.08 -3.84 -18.02
CA ALA A 337 6.37 -3.25 -18.36
C ALA A 337 7.14 -2.79 -17.12
N VAL A 338 6.48 -2.08 -16.20
CA VAL A 338 7.07 -1.65 -14.92
C VAL A 338 7.49 -2.86 -14.08
N TYR A 339 6.65 -3.90 -14.02
CA TYR A 339 7.00 -5.11 -13.27
C TYR A 339 8.16 -5.86 -13.90
N ALA A 340 8.19 -5.97 -15.22
CA ALA A 340 9.35 -6.57 -15.93
C ALA A 340 10.63 -5.79 -15.66
N ASP A 341 10.59 -4.45 -15.65
CA ASP A 341 11.73 -3.61 -15.29
C ASP A 341 12.15 -3.81 -13.82
N SER A 342 11.19 -3.92 -12.90
CA SER A 342 11.45 -4.25 -11.50
C SER A 342 12.20 -5.57 -11.33
N VAL A 343 11.74 -6.62 -12.01
CA VAL A 343 12.38 -7.95 -12.01
C VAL A 343 13.77 -7.89 -12.65
N ARG A 344 13.91 -7.18 -13.78
CA ARG A 344 15.19 -6.97 -14.45
C ARG A 344 16.22 -6.32 -13.53
N ARG A 345 15.85 -5.18 -12.92
CA ARG A 345 16.74 -4.43 -11.99
C ARG A 345 17.19 -5.31 -10.84
N ARG A 346 16.26 -6.06 -10.22
CA ARG A 346 16.61 -6.97 -9.13
C ARG A 346 17.55 -8.11 -9.55
N ARG A 347 17.40 -8.65 -10.76
CA ARG A 347 18.28 -9.72 -11.27
C ARG A 347 19.65 -9.23 -11.69
N THR A 348 19.74 -8.01 -12.20
CA THR A 348 21.00 -7.42 -12.69
C THR A 348 21.75 -6.65 -11.61
N GLY A 349 21.18 -6.47 -10.40
CA GLY A 349 21.74 -5.58 -9.37
C GLY A 349 21.78 -4.11 -9.82
N ALA A 350 20.91 -3.71 -10.77
CA ALA A 350 20.85 -2.33 -11.20
C ALA A 350 20.42 -1.42 -10.03
N PRO A 351 21.06 -0.24 -9.88
CA PRO A 351 20.77 0.63 -8.75
C PRO A 351 19.31 1.09 -8.77
N LEU A 352 18.68 1.03 -7.61
CA LEU A 352 17.34 1.58 -7.37
C LEU A 352 17.51 2.96 -6.74
N THR A 353 17.02 3.99 -7.38
CA THR A 353 17.07 5.36 -6.86
C THR A 353 15.67 5.79 -6.39
N TRP A 354 15.60 6.39 -5.22
CA TRP A 354 14.37 6.97 -4.70
C TRP A 354 14.68 8.19 -3.83
N LYS A 355 14.06 9.33 -4.11
CA LYS A 355 14.28 10.60 -3.39
C LYS A 355 15.75 10.90 -3.15
N GLY A 356 16.54 10.87 -4.23
CA GLY A 356 17.98 11.18 -4.20
C GLY A 356 18.87 10.16 -3.51
N ARG A 357 18.33 9.05 -2.99
CA ARG A 357 19.14 7.95 -2.44
C ARG A 357 19.21 6.78 -3.42
N THR A 358 20.41 6.22 -3.56
CA THR A 358 20.64 4.98 -4.29
C THR A 358 20.65 3.82 -3.29
N TYR A 359 19.79 2.86 -3.52
CA TYR A 359 19.75 1.61 -2.78
C TYR A 359 20.58 0.60 -3.58
N ALA A 360 21.78 0.29 -3.10
CA ALA A 360 22.51 -0.88 -3.58
C ALA A 360 21.77 -2.12 -3.08
N ASP A 361 21.77 -3.19 -3.88
CA ASP A 361 21.01 -4.42 -3.66
C ASP A 361 21.12 -4.90 -2.19
N ALA A 362 20.06 -4.76 -1.42
CA ALA A 362 19.94 -5.36 -0.09
C ALA A 362 19.72 -6.89 -0.18
N GLY A 363 19.72 -7.43 -1.39
CA GLY A 363 19.72 -8.86 -1.70
C GLY A 363 21.12 -9.46 -1.58
N GLY A 364 21.77 -9.34 -0.42
CA GLY A 364 22.98 -10.07 -0.10
C GLY A 364 22.78 -11.55 -0.41
N ARG A 365 23.63 -12.08 -1.29
CA ARG A 365 23.81 -13.49 -1.63
C ARG A 365 23.43 -14.39 -0.45
N ARG A 366 22.30 -15.07 -0.55
CA ARG A 366 22.14 -16.33 0.15
C ARG A 366 23.00 -17.31 -0.65
N GLY A 367 24.30 -17.33 -0.30
CA GLY A 367 25.22 -18.33 -0.77
C GLY A 367 25.00 -19.62 0.00
N GLY A 368 25.09 -20.70 -0.74
CA GLY A 368 25.43 -22.03 -0.27
C GLY A 368 24.29 -22.85 0.29
#